data_81d9eaaacd0134f978d058712ee792d4
#
_entry.id   81d9eaaacd0134f978d058712ee792d4
#
_cell.length_a   1.000
_cell.length_b   1.000
_cell.length_c   1.000
_cell.angle_alpha   90.00
_cell.angle_beta   90.00
_cell.angle_gamma   90.00
#
_symmetry.space_group_name_H-M   'P 1'
#
loop_
_entity.id
_entity.type
_entity.pdbx_description
1 polymer ?
#
loop_
_entity_poly.entity_id
_entity_poly.type
_entity_poly.pdbx_seq_one_letter_code
_entity_poly.pdbx_strand_id
1 'polypeptide(L)'
;MKIALVQTELVWEDPGANLGHFTELLASEVSSTDTDLVVLPEMFTTGFSMSSAQFAEPMSGDTVSWMKSKSQQGGYAIGGSVMMQERGNFYNRFILCHPDAEIITYDKKHLFRMSTEHDHYSAGARRVGFSLNDFQICPQICYDLRFPVWSRHRGDYDVLLYVANWPSARRSHWLSLLRARAIENQCYVVGVNRVGADKNLSYSGDSIVYDFHGETLLDLKNETCVGHVTLDQLALNDYRQSFPVWKDADNFDFIEDLPD
;
A
#
# COMPACT_ATOMS: atom_id res chain seq x y z
N MET A 1 9.85 -12.41 -7.12
CA MET A 1 8.41 -12.09 -6.88
C MET A 1 7.91 -11.13 -7.94
N LYS A 2 6.78 -11.45 -8.59
CA LYS A 2 6.17 -10.61 -9.64
C LYS A 2 4.99 -9.84 -9.05
N ILE A 3 4.98 -8.50 -9.23
CA ILE A 3 3.98 -7.60 -8.66
C ILE A 3 3.26 -6.86 -9.80
N ALA A 4 1.93 -6.79 -9.72
CA ALA A 4 1.10 -5.94 -10.56
C ALA A 4 0.62 -4.73 -9.75
N LEU A 5 0.95 -3.52 -10.19
CA LEU A 5 0.51 -2.25 -9.61
C LEU A 5 -0.68 -1.74 -10.41
N VAL A 6 -1.81 -1.55 -9.76
CA VAL A 6 -3.01 -1.03 -10.42
C VAL A 6 -3.14 0.47 -10.18
N GLN A 7 -2.88 1.26 -11.21
CA GLN A 7 -3.03 2.71 -11.21
C GLN A 7 -4.24 3.10 -12.05
N THR A 8 -5.28 3.61 -11.41
CA THR A 8 -6.53 3.98 -12.08
C THR A 8 -7.23 5.14 -11.37
N GLU A 9 -8.25 5.68 -12.01
CA GLU A 9 -9.19 6.59 -11.40
C GLU A 9 -10.10 5.83 -10.42
N LEU A 10 -10.59 6.53 -9.41
CA LEU A 10 -11.57 6.02 -8.46
C LEU A 10 -12.83 6.85 -8.55
N VAL A 11 -13.99 6.20 -8.66
CA VAL A 11 -15.29 6.85 -8.53
C VAL A 11 -15.50 7.23 -7.06
N TRP A 12 -15.76 8.51 -6.83
CA TRP A 12 -15.90 9.05 -5.47
C TRP A 12 -17.12 8.45 -4.76
N GLU A 13 -16.89 7.82 -3.59
CA GLU A 13 -17.92 7.26 -2.72
C GLU A 13 -18.89 6.28 -3.41
N ASP A 14 -18.40 5.51 -4.39
CA ASP A 14 -19.18 4.46 -5.06
C ASP A 14 -18.44 3.12 -5.05
N PRO A 15 -18.57 2.33 -3.96
CA PRO A 15 -17.91 1.03 -3.85
C PRO A 15 -18.30 0.05 -4.97
N GLY A 16 -19.57 0.07 -5.39
CA GLY A 16 -20.06 -0.84 -6.44
C GLY A 16 -19.41 -0.57 -7.80
N ALA A 17 -19.36 0.70 -8.21
CA ALA A 17 -18.70 1.11 -9.45
C ALA A 17 -17.20 0.79 -9.41
N ASN A 18 -16.51 1.06 -8.31
CA ASN A 18 -15.09 0.78 -8.17
C ASN A 18 -14.80 -0.72 -8.21
N LEU A 19 -15.54 -1.56 -7.48
CA LEU A 19 -15.37 -3.03 -7.51
C LEU A 19 -15.64 -3.62 -8.91
N GLY A 20 -16.63 -3.08 -9.63
CA GLY A 20 -16.91 -3.42 -11.03
C GLY A 20 -15.70 -3.09 -11.92
N HIS A 21 -15.21 -1.85 -11.84
CA HIS A 21 -14.05 -1.38 -12.60
C HIS A 21 -12.77 -2.21 -12.33
N PHE A 22 -12.44 -2.48 -11.06
CA PHE A 22 -11.31 -3.33 -10.73
C PHE A 22 -11.51 -4.78 -11.21
N THR A 23 -12.75 -5.28 -11.24
CA THR A 23 -13.02 -6.61 -11.79
C THR A 23 -12.66 -6.70 -13.28
N GLU A 24 -13.02 -5.68 -14.06
CA GLU A 24 -12.68 -5.59 -15.49
C GLU A 24 -11.16 -5.45 -15.70
N LEU A 25 -10.50 -4.55 -14.97
CA LEU A 25 -9.05 -4.36 -15.05
C LEU A 25 -8.27 -5.64 -14.71
N LEU A 26 -8.63 -6.33 -13.64
CA LEU A 26 -7.96 -7.56 -13.24
C LEU A 26 -8.14 -8.67 -14.28
N ALA A 27 -9.31 -8.75 -14.90
CA ALA A 27 -9.59 -9.74 -15.93
C ALA A 27 -8.81 -9.49 -17.24
N SER A 28 -8.62 -8.21 -17.60
CA SER A 28 -7.96 -7.85 -18.87
C SER A 28 -6.44 -7.73 -18.76
N GLU A 29 -5.91 -7.26 -17.63
CA GLU A 29 -4.53 -6.80 -17.52
C GLU A 29 -3.65 -7.64 -16.58
N VAL A 30 -4.25 -8.53 -15.75
CA VAL A 30 -3.51 -9.34 -14.80
C VAL A 30 -3.51 -10.80 -15.24
N SER A 31 -2.32 -11.33 -15.53
CA SER A 31 -2.14 -12.76 -15.81
C SER A 31 -1.98 -13.54 -14.50
N SER A 32 -2.90 -14.45 -14.21
CA SER A 32 -2.85 -15.29 -13.02
C SER A 32 -1.63 -16.22 -12.95
N THR A 33 -1.05 -16.54 -14.10
CA THR A 33 0.15 -17.41 -14.18
C THR A 33 1.46 -16.68 -13.92
N ASP A 34 1.45 -15.34 -13.99
CA ASP A 34 2.65 -14.52 -13.95
C ASP A 34 2.67 -13.46 -12.83
N THR A 35 1.67 -13.47 -11.95
CA THR A 35 1.56 -12.46 -10.88
C THR A 35 1.47 -13.15 -9.52
N ASP A 36 2.34 -12.75 -8.59
CA ASP A 36 2.31 -13.21 -7.20
C ASP A 36 1.48 -12.27 -6.31
N LEU A 37 1.55 -10.96 -6.59
CA LEU A 37 0.89 -9.90 -5.80
C LEU A 37 0.26 -8.84 -6.70
N VAL A 38 -1.01 -8.55 -6.48
CA VAL A 38 -1.71 -7.40 -7.04
C VAL A 38 -1.89 -6.34 -5.98
N VAL A 39 -1.52 -5.09 -6.29
CA VAL A 39 -1.62 -3.97 -5.34
C VAL A 39 -2.58 -2.91 -5.88
N LEU A 40 -3.62 -2.64 -5.08
CA LEU A 40 -4.64 -1.62 -5.32
C LEU A 40 -4.33 -0.35 -4.49
N PRO A 41 -4.83 0.83 -4.88
CA PRO A 41 -4.61 2.08 -4.16
C PRO A 41 -5.19 2.11 -2.73
N GLU A 42 -4.92 3.20 -2.00
CA GLU A 42 -5.57 3.52 -0.73
C GLU A 42 -7.06 3.76 -0.93
N MET A 43 -7.91 3.24 0.00
CA MET A 43 -9.37 3.39 -0.04
C MET A 43 -9.94 3.17 -1.45
N PHE A 44 -9.51 2.09 -2.10
CA PHE A 44 -9.74 1.85 -3.51
C PHE A 44 -11.22 1.73 -3.88
N THR A 45 -12.10 1.48 -2.92
CA THR A 45 -13.56 1.39 -3.13
C THR A 45 -14.28 2.73 -3.05
N THR A 46 -13.69 3.76 -2.42
CA THR A 46 -14.40 5.01 -2.12
C THR A 46 -13.62 6.27 -2.52
N GLY A 47 -12.30 6.17 -2.73
CA GLY A 47 -11.42 7.31 -2.66
C GLY A 47 -11.22 7.77 -1.21
N PHE A 48 -10.36 8.79 -1.00
CA PHE A 48 -9.98 9.28 0.34
C PHE A 48 -11.10 10.15 0.95
N SER A 49 -12.19 9.50 1.37
CA SER A 49 -13.37 10.13 1.97
C SER A 49 -13.35 10.09 3.50
N MET A 50 -13.97 11.09 4.10
CA MET A 50 -14.19 11.17 5.56
C MET A 50 -15.59 10.64 5.96
N SER A 51 -16.37 10.12 5.03
CA SER A 51 -17.71 9.55 5.28
C SER A 51 -17.64 8.12 5.85
N SER A 52 -16.78 7.89 6.86
CA SER A 52 -16.53 6.56 7.42
C SER A 52 -17.79 5.87 7.95
N ALA A 53 -18.68 6.61 8.63
CA ALA A 53 -19.93 6.06 9.16
C ALA A 53 -20.88 5.54 8.06
N GLN A 54 -20.74 6.02 6.82
CA GLN A 54 -21.59 5.62 5.70
C GLN A 54 -21.00 4.46 4.89
N PHE A 55 -19.67 4.43 4.72
CA PHE A 55 -19.02 3.53 3.77
C PHE A 55 -18.11 2.47 4.41
N ALA A 56 -17.82 2.57 5.71
CA ALA A 56 -16.99 1.56 6.35
C ALA A 56 -17.71 0.23 6.48
N GLU A 57 -17.04 -0.83 6.09
CA GLU A 57 -17.54 -2.20 6.13
C GLU A 57 -16.90 -2.98 7.29
N PRO A 58 -17.57 -4.00 7.85
CA PRO A 58 -16.93 -4.99 8.71
C PRO A 58 -16.01 -5.91 7.88
N MET A 59 -15.12 -6.67 8.53
CA MET A 59 -14.26 -7.66 7.86
C MET A 59 -15.02 -8.78 7.12
N SER A 60 -16.32 -8.92 7.36
CA SER A 60 -17.24 -9.81 6.63
C SER A 60 -17.97 -9.11 5.47
N GLY A 61 -17.62 -7.87 5.15
CA GLY A 61 -18.28 -7.06 4.13
C GLY A 61 -17.98 -7.49 2.69
N ASP A 62 -18.63 -6.78 1.77
CA ASP A 62 -18.61 -7.10 0.34
C ASP A 62 -17.21 -6.90 -0.27
N THR A 63 -16.49 -5.85 0.13
CA THR A 63 -15.13 -5.58 -0.38
C THR A 63 -14.16 -6.70 -0.02
N VAL A 64 -14.16 -7.14 1.24
CA VAL A 64 -13.27 -8.25 1.68
C VAL A 64 -13.64 -9.55 0.98
N SER A 65 -14.94 -9.81 0.81
CA SER A 65 -15.45 -10.97 0.08
C SER A 65 -15.01 -10.95 -1.39
N TRP A 66 -15.07 -9.78 -2.02
CA TRP A 66 -14.58 -9.56 -3.38
C TRP A 66 -13.07 -9.80 -3.48
N MET A 67 -12.27 -9.23 -2.57
CA MET A 67 -10.81 -9.43 -2.55
C MET A 67 -10.45 -10.92 -2.43
N LYS A 68 -11.09 -11.64 -1.52
CA LYS A 68 -10.92 -13.11 -1.37
C LYS A 68 -11.23 -13.85 -2.66
N SER A 69 -12.38 -13.53 -3.26
CA SER A 69 -12.81 -14.17 -4.52
C SER A 69 -11.81 -13.92 -5.64
N LYS A 70 -11.31 -12.67 -5.80
CA LYS A 70 -10.31 -12.35 -6.83
C LYS A 70 -8.97 -13.02 -6.58
N SER A 71 -8.52 -13.05 -5.34
CA SER A 71 -7.29 -13.75 -4.95
C SER A 71 -7.36 -15.25 -5.28
N GLN A 72 -8.44 -15.91 -4.88
CA GLN A 72 -8.64 -17.34 -5.16
C GLN A 72 -8.77 -17.67 -6.64
N GLN A 73 -9.53 -16.85 -7.39
CA GLN A 73 -9.73 -17.04 -8.84
C GLN A 73 -8.45 -16.80 -9.62
N GLY A 74 -7.67 -15.80 -9.22
CA GLY A 74 -6.44 -15.41 -9.91
C GLY A 74 -5.20 -16.18 -9.47
N GLY A 75 -5.23 -16.84 -8.31
CA GLY A 75 -4.07 -17.54 -7.75
C GLY A 75 -2.95 -16.61 -7.27
N TYR A 76 -3.25 -15.33 -7.02
CA TYR A 76 -2.32 -14.30 -6.55
C TYR A 76 -2.82 -13.66 -5.24
N ALA A 77 -1.91 -13.15 -4.42
CA ALA A 77 -2.28 -12.30 -3.31
C ALA A 77 -2.78 -10.94 -3.82
N ILE A 78 -3.81 -10.35 -3.17
CA ILE A 78 -4.33 -9.02 -3.53
C ILE A 78 -4.35 -8.13 -2.29
N GLY A 79 -3.76 -6.93 -2.39
CA GLY A 79 -3.66 -5.96 -1.30
C GLY A 79 -4.10 -4.57 -1.70
N GLY A 80 -4.71 -3.85 -0.78
CA GLY A 80 -5.13 -2.44 -0.91
C GLY A 80 -5.75 -1.96 0.38
N SER A 81 -6.01 -0.64 0.55
CA SER A 81 -6.69 -0.22 1.77
C SER A 81 -8.16 0.10 1.55
N VAL A 82 -8.94 -0.09 2.61
CA VAL A 82 -10.40 0.01 2.65
C VAL A 82 -10.83 0.72 3.93
N MET A 83 -11.96 1.40 3.91
CA MET A 83 -12.61 1.89 5.11
C MET A 83 -13.23 0.71 5.86
N MET A 84 -12.74 0.44 7.07
CA MET A 84 -13.20 -0.69 7.87
C MET A 84 -13.80 -0.23 9.19
N GLN A 85 -14.85 -0.94 9.62
CA GLN A 85 -15.46 -0.77 10.93
C GLN A 85 -15.15 -1.98 11.80
N GLU A 86 -14.64 -1.72 13.00
CA GLU A 86 -14.42 -2.76 14.00
C GLU A 86 -14.66 -2.21 15.41
N ARG A 87 -15.49 -2.90 16.21
CA ARG A 87 -15.79 -2.56 17.62
C ARG A 87 -16.19 -1.09 17.85
N GLY A 88 -16.95 -0.54 16.89
CA GLY A 88 -17.44 0.85 16.97
C GLY A 88 -16.45 1.92 16.50
N ASN A 89 -15.24 1.55 16.10
CA ASN A 89 -14.24 2.44 15.52
C ASN A 89 -14.14 2.25 14.01
N PHE A 90 -13.62 3.26 13.31
CA PHE A 90 -13.36 3.22 11.88
C PHE A 90 -11.85 3.27 11.63
N TYR A 91 -11.39 2.55 10.61
CA TYR A 91 -9.97 2.45 10.25
C TYR A 91 -9.77 2.59 8.74
N ASN A 92 -8.71 3.28 8.35
CA ASN A 92 -8.12 3.14 7.03
C ASN A 92 -7.21 1.91 7.10
N ARG A 93 -7.72 0.75 6.66
CA ARG A 93 -7.09 -0.56 6.85
C ARG A 93 -6.57 -1.11 5.55
N PHE A 94 -5.27 -1.36 5.47
CA PHE A 94 -4.71 -2.21 4.43
C PHE A 94 -5.13 -3.66 4.70
N ILE A 95 -5.60 -4.32 3.67
CA ILE A 95 -6.01 -5.71 3.70
C ILE A 95 -5.25 -6.44 2.60
N LEU A 96 -4.60 -7.54 2.95
CA LEU A 96 -4.08 -8.51 2.01
C LEU A 96 -4.92 -9.78 2.11
N CYS A 97 -5.43 -10.24 0.98
CA CYS A 97 -6.06 -11.55 0.86
C CYS A 97 -5.12 -12.47 0.08
N HIS A 98 -4.75 -13.59 0.69
CA HIS A 98 -3.95 -14.62 0.07
C HIS A 98 -4.84 -15.70 -0.59
N PRO A 99 -4.40 -16.39 -1.67
CA PRO A 99 -5.20 -17.43 -2.34
C PRO A 99 -5.66 -18.57 -1.43
N ASP A 100 -4.92 -18.89 -0.37
CA ASP A 100 -5.26 -19.90 0.65
C ASP A 100 -6.23 -19.40 1.72
N ALA A 101 -6.81 -18.22 1.52
CA ALA A 101 -7.77 -17.53 2.39
C ALA A 101 -7.16 -16.89 3.66
N GLU A 102 -5.84 -16.86 3.84
CA GLU A 102 -5.22 -16.05 4.87
C GLU A 102 -5.49 -14.57 4.62
N ILE A 103 -5.76 -13.81 5.68
CA ILE A 103 -5.95 -12.36 5.63
C ILE A 103 -4.97 -11.71 6.58
N ILE A 104 -4.23 -10.72 6.06
CA ILE A 104 -3.34 -9.87 6.83
C ILE A 104 -3.88 -8.45 6.81
N THR A 105 -3.84 -7.76 7.95
CA THR A 105 -4.36 -6.39 8.07
C THR A 105 -3.36 -5.47 8.72
N TYR A 106 -3.31 -4.21 8.24
CA TYR A 106 -2.55 -3.12 8.84
C TYR A 106 -3.43 -1.88 8.90
N ASP A 107 -3.60 -1.29 10.08
CA ASP A 107 -4.31 -0.04 10.27
C ASP A 107 -3.34 1.13 10.16
N LYS A 108 -3.68 2.13 9.35
CA LYS A 108 -2.88 3.34 9.14
C LYS A 108 -2.47 3.98 10.47
N LYS A 109 -1.17 4.13 10.67
CA LYS A 109 -0.64 4.72 11.92
C LYS A 109 -0.80 6.22 11.95
N HIS A 110 -0.45 6.91 10.85
CA HIS A 110 -0.43 8.37 10.80
C HIS A 110 -1.63 8.89 10.01
N LEU A 111 -2.60 9.43 10.73
CA LEU A 111 -3.80 10.02 10.13
C LEU A 111 -3.50 11.45 9.64
N PHE A 112 -4.01 11.78 8.44
CA PHE A 112 -3.74 13.07 7.79
C PHE A 112 -4.59 14.19 8.40
N ARG A 113 -4.04 14.90 9.39
CA ARG A 113 -4.74 15.94 10.17
C ARG A 113 -5.29 17.08 9.30
N MET A 114 -4.63 17.43 8.18
CA MET A 114 -5.05 18.51 7.30
C MET A 114 -6.35 18.22 6.54
N SER A 115 -6.81 16.98 6.51
CA SER A 115 -8.11 16.57 5.98
C SER A 115 -9.08 16.13 7.07
N THR A 116 -8.77 16.37 8.33
CA THR A 116 -9.57 15.91 9.49
C THR A 116 -9.69 14.37 9.60
N GLU A 117 -8.80 13.59 8.97
CA GLU A 117 -8.86 12.13 9.01
C GLU A 117 -8.89 11.59 10.45
N HIS A 118 -8.19 12.24 11.38
CA HIS A 118 -8.15 11.89 12.80
C HIS A 118 -9.49 12.10 13.56
N ASP A 119 -10.42 12.85 12.99
CA ASP A 119 -11.78 13.02 13.57
C ASP A 119 -12.73 11.90 13.13
N HIS A 120 -12.36 11.15 12.07
CA HIS A 120 -13.21 10.16 11.42
C HIS A 120 -12.66 8.73 11.53
N TYR A 121 -11.36 8.56 11.77
CA TYR A 121 -10.68 7.27 11.83
C TYR A 121 -9.81 7.16 13.07
N SER A 122 -9.66 5.94 13.55
CA SER A 122 -8.72 5.59 14.61
C SER A 122 -7.36 5.20 14.03
N ALA A 123 -6.27 5.64 14.66
CA ALA A 123 -4.93 5.27 14.27
C ALA A 123 -4.61 3.82 14.65
N GLY A 124 -3.83 3.14 13.80
CA GLY A 124 -3.23 1.87 14.12
C GLY A 124 -2.09 2.00 15.15
N ALA A 125 -1.87 0.94 15.93
CA ALA A 125 -0.84 0.92 16.96
C ALA A 125 0.37 0.03 16.58
N ARG A 126 0.23 -0.86 15.58
CA ARG A 126 1.21 -1.89 15.29
C ARG A 126 1.73 -1.80 13.86
N ARG A 127 3.03 -1.92 13.71
CA ARG A 127 3.64 -2.21 12.42
C ARG A 127 3.46 -3.70 12.12
N VAL A 128 3.10 -4.03 10.90
CA VAL A 128 2.82 -5.39 10.45
C VAL A 128 3.78 -5.74 9.31
N GLY A 129 4.29 -6.95 9.31
CA GLY A 129 4.99 -7.57 8.19
C GLY A 129 4.32 -8.88 7.83
N PHE A 130 4.46 -9.31 6.60
CA PHE A 130 4.01 -10.61 6.12
C PHE A 130 4.97 -11.19 5.11
N SER A 131 4.97 -12.52 5.00
CA SER A 131 5.76 -13.24 4.00
C SER A 131 4.94 -13.51 2.75
N LEU A 132 5.52 -13.29 1.58
CA LEU A 132 4.98 -13.74 0.31
C LEU A 132 6.12 -14.30 -0.53
N ASN A 133 6.05 -15.58 -0.88
CA ASN A 133 7.19 -16.32 -1.41
C ASN A 133 8.41 -16.14 -0.48
N ASP A 134 9.59 -15.77 -1.01
CA ASP A 134 10.81 -15.57 -0.23
C ASP A 134 10.97 -14.13 0.30
N PHE A 135 9.97 -13.24 0.12
CA PHE A 135 10.04 -11.83 0.53
C PHE A 135 9.27 -11.55 1.81
N GLN A 136 9.85 -10.72 2.66
CA GLN A 136 9.17 -10.08 3.80
C GLN A 136 8.66 -8.71 3.36
N ILE A 137 7.36 -8.44 3.50
CA ILE A 137 6.72 -7.22 3.04
C ILE A 137 6.14 -6.45 4.22
N CYS A 138 6.41 -5.14 4.28
CA CYS A 138 5.87 -4.23 5.28
C CYS A 138 4.91 -3.24 4.61
N PRO A 139 3.58 -3.38 4.78
CA PRO A 139 2.61 -2.46 4.21
C PRO A 139 2.52 -1.17 5.01
N GLN A 140 2.33 -0.07 4.32
CA GLN A 140 2.16 1.28 4.83
C GLN A 140 1.08 2.00 4.03
N ILE A 141 0.45 3.02 4.61
CA ILE A 141 -0.62 3.75 3.94
C ILE A 141 -0.27 5.24 3.84
N CYS A 142 -0.09 5.72 2.61
CA CYS A 142 -0.06 7.11 2.19
C CYS A 142 0.77 8.02 3.13
N TYR A 143 0.14 8.68 4.09
CA TYR A 143 0.79 9.64 4.99
C TYR A 143 1.87 9.03 5.87
N ASP A 144 1.86 7.71 6.12
CA ASP A 144 2.93 6.99 6.81
C ASP A 144 4.29 7.21 6.15
N LEU A 145 4.33 7.45 4.84
CA LEU A 145 5.55 7.75 4.08
C LEU A 145 6.35 8.94 4.64
N ARG A 146 5.69 9.89 5.31
CA ARG A 146 6.35 11.08 5.88
C ARG A 146 7.11 10.80 7.17
N PHE A 147 6.93 9.64 7.76
CA PHE A 147 7.44 9.31 9.09
C PHE A 147 8.51 8.21 9.02
N PRO A 148 9.80 8.58 8.82
CA PRO A 148 10.88 7.62 8.57
C PRO A 148 11.10 6.64 9.74
N VAL A 149 10.87 7.07 10.97
CA VAL A 149 11.04 6.22 12.14
C VAL A 149 10.09 5.02 12.10
N TRP A 150 8.83 5.24 11.67
CA TRP A 150 7.83 4.17 11.55
C TRP A 150 8.20 3.11 10.52
N SER A 151 8.81 3.53 9.40
CA SER A 151 9.23 2.65 8.32
C SER A 151 10.68 2.17 8.43
N ARG A 152 11.44 2.57 9.48
CA ARG A 152 12.84 2.18 9.61
C ARG A 152 13.02 0.68 9.62
N HIS A 153 13.89 0.16 8.75
CA HIS A 153 14.25 -1.25 8.67
C HIS A 153 14.97 -1.72 9.95
N ARG A 154 14.52 -2.84 10.48
CA ARG A 154 15.05 -3.48 11.71
C ARG A 154 15.39 -4.95 11.48
N GLY A 155 15.79 -5.31 10.25
CA GLY A 155 16.02 -6.69 9.83
C GLY A 155 14.72 -7.47 9.57
N ASP A 156 13.62 -6.81 9.29
CA ASP A 156 12.28 -7.35 9.37
C ASP A 156 11.47 -7.25 8.07
N TYR A 157 12.03 -6.70 7.00
CA TYR A 157 11.38 -6.69 5.69
C TYR A 157 12.38 -6.54 4.53
N ASP A 158 11.94 -6.91 3.34
CA ASP A 158 12.65 -6.76 2.06
C ASP A 158 11.98 -5.74 1.15
N VAL A 159 10.67 -5.56 1.34
CA VAL A 159 9.83 -4.65 0.57
C VAL A 159 9.03 -3.74 1.50
N LEU A 160 9.13 -2.43 1.30
CA LEU A 160 8.16 -1.46 1.80
C LEU A 160 7.09 -1.23 0.73
N LEU A 161 5.84 -1.46 1.09
CA LEU A 161 4.69 -1.31 0.21
C LEU A 161 3.83 -0.13 0.67
N TYR A 162 3.67 0.89 -0.16
CA TYR A 162 2.81 2.04 0.11
C TYR A 162 1.62 2.07 -0.84
N VAL A 163 0.40 2.16 -0.31
CA VAL A 163 -0.82 2.45 -1.07
C VAL A 163 -1.31 3.84 -0.73
N ALA A 164 -1.75 4.63 -1.72
CA ALA A 164 -2.00 6.06 -1.52
C ALA A 164 -3.15 6.64 -2.37
N ASN A 165 -3.72 7.75 -1.84
CA ASN A 165 -4.36 8.83 -2.57
C ASN A 165 -3.47 10.09 -2.40
N TRP A 166 -2.32 10.11 -3.06
CA TRP A 166 -1.34 11.18 -2.91
C TRP A 166 -1.54 12.27 -3.95
N PRO A 167 -1.89 13.52 -3.55
CA PRO A 167 -2.26 14.57 -4.50
C PRO A 167 -1.09 15.09 -5.34
N SER A 168 -1.41 15.50 -6.57
CA SER A 168 -0.46 16.08 -7.54
C SER A 168 0.33 17.26 -6.99
N ALA A 169 -0.29 18.10 -6.14
CA ALA A 169 0.36 19.25 -5.52
C ALA A 169 1.58 18.86 -4.64
N ARG A 170 1.68 17.61 -4.24
CA ARG A 170 2.78 17.07 -3.44
C ARG A 170 3.52 15.92 -4.14
N ARG A 171 3.43 15.87 -5.47
CA ARG A 171 4.08 14.87 -6.32
C ARG A 171 5.57 14.71 -6.03
N SER A 172 6.30 15.82 -5.93
CA SER A 172 7.74 15.78 -5.64
C SER A 172 8.08 15.13 -4.31
N HIS A 173 7.23 15.32 -3.28
CA HIS A 173 7.41 14.66 -2.00
C HIS A 173 7.22 13.15 -2.10
N TRP A 174 6.21 12.69 -2.86
CA TRP A 174 5.94 11.27 -3.10
C TRP A 174 7.17 10.56 -3.68
N LEU A 175 7.64 11.06 -4.81
CA LEU A 175 8.80 10.48 -5.50
C LEU A 175 10.08 10.52 -4.67
N SER A 176 10.37 11.67 -4.04
CA SER A 176 11.60 11.85 -3.24
C SER A 176 11.60 10.97 -2.00
N LEU A 177 10.47 10.89 -1.28
CA LEU A 177 10.39 10.12 -0.05
C LEU A 177 10.40 8.60 -0.31
N LEU A 178 9.71 8.10 -1.33
CA LEU A 178 9.77 6.69 -1.70
C LEU A 178 11.21 6.28 -2.05
N ARG A 179 11.90 7.08 -2.86
CA ARG A 179 13.30 6.83 -3.21
C ARG A 179 14.22 6.85 -1.98
N ALA A 180 14.02 7.82 -1.08
CA ALA A 180 14.78 7.89 0.16
C ALA A 180 14.57 6.64 1.03
N ARG A 181 13.31 6.16 1.15
CA ARG A 181 13.00 4.93 1.89
C ARG A 181 13.73 3.71 1.33
N ALA A 182 13.84 3.60 0.01
CA ALA A 182 14.56 2.50 -0.64
C ALA A 182 16.06 2.51 -0.28
N ILE A 183 16.69 3.67 -0.40
CA ILE A 183 18.13 3.85 -0.17
C ILE A 183 18.48 3.64 1.32
N GLU A 184 17.80 4.36 2.22
CA GLU A 184 18.14 4.36 3.66
C GLU A 184 17.87 3.04 4.36
N ASN A 185 16.92 2.24 3.84
CA ASN A 185 16.53 0.95 4.38
C ASN A 185 17.08 -0.24 3.61
N GLN A 186 17.80 0.00 2.51
CA GLN A 186 18.34 -1.06 1.63
C GLN A 186 17.27 -2.11 1.29
N CYS A 187 16.13 -1.66 0.76
CA CYS A 187 14.97 -2.49 0.44
C CYS A 187 14.35 -2.06 -0.89
N TYR A 188 13.52 -2.91 -1.46
CA TYR A 188 12.61 -2.49 -2.51
C TYR A 188 11.52 -1.58 -1.92
N VAL A 189 11.11 -0.57 -2.68
CA VAL A 189 9.98 0.28 -2.33
C VAL A 189 8.97 0.25 -3.46
N VAL A 190 7.76 -0.18 -3.16
CA VAL A 190 6.61 -0.22 -4.06
C VAL A 190 5.63 0.85 -3.62
N GLY A 191 5.40 1.85 -4.44
CA GLY A 191 4.40 2.89 -4.20
C GLY A 191 3.27 2.79 -5.21
N VAL A 192 2.03 2.59 -4.75
CA VAL A 192 0.84 2.56 -5.59
C VAL A 192 -0.05 3.73 -5.26
N ASN A 193 -0.35 4.55 -6.26
CA ASN A 193 -1.19 5.73 -6.14
C ASN A 193 -2.29 5.70 -7.22
N ARG A 194 -3.34 6.48 -7.02
CA ARG A 194 -4.40 6.68 -8.03
C ARG A 194 -4.07 7.81 -9.00
N VAL A 195 -4.76 7.85 -10.13
CA VAL A 195 -4.87 9.01 -11.04
C VAL A 195 -6.25 9.64 -10.95
N GLY A 196 -6.49 10.69 -11.75
CA GLY A 196 -7.76 11.39 -11.87
C GLY A 196 -7.94 12.49 -10.83
N ALA A 197 -9.18 12.74 -10.44
CA ALA A 197 -9.53 13.80 -9.49
C ALA A 197 -10.70 13.38 -8.60
N ASP A 198 -10.82 14.04 -7.48
CA ASP A 198 -12.03 14.13 -6.67
C ASP A 198 -12.57 15.58 -6.67
N LYS A 199 -13.50 15.88 -5.78
CA LYS A 199 -14.11 17.21 -5.68
C LYS A 199 -13.12 18.33 -5.38
N ASN A 200 -11.98 18.03 -4.74
CA ASN A 200 -11.07 19.00 -4.17
C ASN A 200 -9.63 18.87 -4.70
N LEU A 201 -9.22 17.70 -5.12
CA LEU A 201 -7.83 17.36 -5.40
C LEU A 201 -7.69 16.62 -6.74
N SER A 202 -6.53 16.82 -7.39
CA SER A 202 -6.09 16.02 -8.53
C SER A 202 -4.95 15.09 -8.13
N TYR A 203 -4.85 13.95 -8.81
CA TYR A 203 -3.91 12.88 -8.55
C TYR A 203 -3.12 12.57 -9.82
N SER A 204 -1.80 12.60 -9.74
CA SER A 204 -0.92 12.38 -10.88
C SER A 204 -0.46 10.94 -11.07
N GLY A 205 -1.00 10.01 -10.27
CA GLY A 205 -0.49 8.65 -10.30
C GLY A 205 0.92 8.57 -9.74
N ASP A 206 1.91 8.37 -10.60
CA ASP A 206 3.30 8.13 -10.23
C ASP A 206 3.44 6.90 -9.32
N SER A 207 2.64 5.83 -9.62
CA SER A 207 2.94 4.53 -9.06
C SER A 207 4.30 4.09 -9.55
N ILE A 208 5.17 3.73 -8.61
CA ILE A 208 6.60 3.58 -8.89
C ILE A 208 7.20 2.47 -8.04
N VAL A 209 8.21 1.81 -8.60
CA VAL A 209 9.03 0.85 -7.86
C VAL A 209 10.49 1.27 -7.93
N TYR A 210 11.09 1.40 -6.75
CA TYR A 210 12.52 1.60 -6.59
C TYR A 210 13.21 0.34 -6.08
N ASP A 211 14.41 0.07 -6.58
CA ASP A 211 15.29 -0.91 -5.98
C ASP A 211 16.02 -0.33 -4.76
N PHE A 212 16.82 -1.16 -4.13
CA PHE A 212 17.59 -0.84 -2.93
C PHE A 212 18.76 0.14 -3.16
N HIS A 213 19.07 0.49 -4.41
CA HIS A 213 19.97 1.60 -4.78
C HIS A 213 19.20 2.91 -4.97
N GLY A 214 17.86 2.86 -4.97
CA GLY A 214 16.98 3.98 -5.34
C GLY A 214 16.86 4.16 -6.86
N GLU A 215 17.25 3.15 -7.66
CA GLU A 215 17.02 3.18 -9.10
C GLU A 215 15.59 2.75 -9.43
N THR A 216 15.03 3.36 -10.47
CA THR A 216 13.65 3.12 -10.88
C THR A 216 13.55 1.82 -11.67
N LEU A 217 12.79 0.85 -11.16
CA LEU A 217 12.46 -0.39 -11.86
C LEU A 217 11.18 -0.27 -12.69
N LEU A 218 10.20 0.50 -12.21
CA LEU A 218 8.92 0.74 -12.88
C LEU A 218 8.45 2.16 -12.53
N ASP A 219 7.91 2.90 -13.50
CA ASP A 219 7.30 4.22 -13.32
C ASP A 219 6.08 4.33 -14.24
N LEU A 220 4.88 4.35 -13.66
CA LEU A 220 3.62 4.43 -14.40
C LEU A 220 3.23 5.88 -14.73
N LYS A 221 3.97 6.86 -14.23
CA LYS A 221 3.70 8.29 -14.46
C LYS A 221 2.23 8.63 -14.18
N ASN A 222 1.55 9.28 -15.13
CA ASN A 222 0.14 9.67 -15.02
C ASN A 222 -0.81 8.79 -15.87
N GLU A 223 -0.37 7.59 -16.27
CA GLU A 223 -1.16 6.71 -17.10
C GLU A 223 -2.17 5.89 -16.28
N THR A 224 -3.37 5.68 -16.81
CA THR A 224 -4.30 4.66 -16.28
C THR A 224 -3.89 3.31 -16.85
N CYS A 225 -3.27 2.47 -16.04
CA CYS A 225 -2.74 1.17 -16.48
C CYS A 225 -2.45 0.24 -15.31
N VAL A 226 -2.19 -1.02 -15.64
CA VAL A 226 -1.58 -2.00 -14.73
C VAL A 226 -0.12 -2.19 -15.14
N GLY A 227 0.81 -1.88 -14.23
CA GLY A 227 2.23 -2.07 -14.45
C GLY A 227 2.75 -3.32 -13.76
N HIS A 228 3.68 -4.03 -14.41
CA HIS A 228 4.25 -5.26 -13.90
C HIS A 228 5.74 -5.11 -13.64
N VAL A 229 6.21 -5.65 -12.50
CA VAL A 229 7.63 -5.65 -12.12
C VAL A 229 8.01 -6.99 -11.50
N THR A 230 9.26 -7.38 -11.67
CA THR A 230 9.83 -8.55 -10.99
C THR A 230 10.91 -8.09 -10.03
N LEU A 231 10.80 -8.51 -8.76
CA LEU A 231 11.81 -8.27 -7.73
C LEU A 231 12.72 -9.49 -7.60
N ASP A 232 14.01 -9.24 -7.37
CA ASP A 232 15.05 -10.25 -7.24
C ASP A 232 15.58 -10.30 -5.80
N GLN A 233 15.29 -11.39 -5.08
CA GLN A 233 15.71 -11.59 -3.69
C GLN A 233 17.23 -11.78 -3.57
N LEU A 234 17.84 -12.45 -4.54
CA LEU A 234 19.28 -12.72 -4.51
C LEU A 234 20.06 -11.41 -4.66
N ALA A 235 19.66 -10.56 -5.59
CA ALA A 235 20.28 -9.25 -5.80
C ALA A 235 20.20 -8.36 -4.54
N LEU A 236 19.06 -8.37 -3.84
CA LEU A 236 18.91 -7.64 -2.58
C LEU A 236 19.84 -8.18 -1.49
N ASN A 237 19.93 -9.51 -1.35
CA ASN A 237 20.78 -10.15 -0.36
C ASN A 237 22.27 -9.88 -0.64
N ASP A 238 22.69 -9.98 -1.88
CA ASP A 238 24.06 -9.70 -2.30
C ASP A 238 24.45 -8.25 -2.01
N TYR A 239 23.56 -7.30 -2.29
CA TYR A 239 23.77 -5.89 -1.97
C TYR A 239 23.92 -5.67 -0.47
N ARG A 240 23.02 -6.20 0.34
CA ARG A 240 23.05 -6.08 1.81
C ARG A 240 24.30 -6.71 2.42
N GLN A 241 24.86 -7.78 1.81
CA GLN A 241 26.11 -8.39 2.24
C GLN A 241 27.33 -7.55 1.85
N SER A 242 27.32 -6.99 0.64
CA SER A 242 28.43 -6.19 0.12
C SER A 242 28.55 -4.80 0.77
N PHE A 243 27.41 -4.23 1.18
CA PHE A 243 27.32 -2.91 1.81
C PHE A 243 26.38 -2.91 3.03
N PRO A 244 26.80 -3.49 4.15
CA PRO A 244 25.93 -3.78 5.29
C PRO A 244 25.71 -2.58 6.24
N VAL A 245 25.26 -1.42 5.74
CA VAL A 245 25.03 -0.19 6.54
C VAL A 245 23.98 -0.38 7.64
N TRP A 246 23.09 -1.36 7.51
CA TRP A 246 22.09 -1.69 8.52
C TRP A 246 22.72 -2.11 9.86
N LYS A 247 24.00 -2.56 9.88
CA LYS A 247 24.71 -2.92 11.11
C LYS A 247 25.07 -1.70 11.98
N ASP A 248 25.10 -0.52 11.37
CA ASP A 248 25.42 0.75 12.04
C ASP A 248 24.14 1.52 12.41
N ALA A 249 22.96 0.91 12.20
CA ALA A 249 21.68 1.54 12.48
C ALA A 249 21.45 1.72 13.98
N ASP A 250 20.84 2.85 14.35
CA ASP A 250 20.43 3.12 15.71
C ASP A 250 19.39 2.11 16.22
N ASN A 251 19.49 1.73 17.47
CA ASN A 251 18.46 0.97 18.16
C ASN A 251 17.46 1.93 18.80
N PHE A 252 16.16 1.68 18.60
CA PHE A 252 15.10 2.46 19.22
C PHE A 252 13.86 1.58 19.44
N ASP A 253 13.02 1.98 20.39
CA ASP A 253 11.70 1.40 20.62
C ASP A 253 10.64 2.48 20.48
N PHE A 254 9.45 2.09 19.99
CA PHE A 254 8.28 2.95 20.05
C PHE A 254 7.77 2.97 21.48
N ILE A 255 7.80 4.12 22.11
CA ILE A 255 7.10 4.33 23.37
C ILE A 255 5.62 4.43 23.01
N GLU A 256 4.79 3.56 23.59
CA GLU A 256 3.32 3.69 23.45
C GLU A 256 2.93 5.07 23.99
N ASP A 257 2.14 5.82 23.18
CA ASP A 257 1.72 7.17 23.54
C ASP A 257 1.12 7.12 24.95
N LEU A 258 1.76 7.81 25.90
CA LEU A 258 1.14 8.06 27.19
C LEU A 258 -0.17 8.81 26.92
N PRO A 259 -1.29 8.42 27.51
CA PRO A 259 -2.53 9.15 27.35
C PRO A 259 -2.32 10.60 27.80
N ASP A 260 -2.73 11.55 26.95
CA ASP A 260 -2.76 12.98 27.26
C ASP A 260 -3.67 13.26 28.46
#